data_83c90aca623bdd4f49e17f87922cd601
#
_entry.id   83c90aca623bdd4f49e17f87922cd601
#
_cell.length_a   1.000
_cell.length_b   1.000
_cell.length_c   1.000
_cell.angle_alpha   90.00
_cell.angle_beta   90.00
_cell.angle_gamma   90.00
#
_symmetry.space_group_name_H-M   'P 1'
#
loop_
_entity.id
_entity.type
_entity.pdbx_description
1 polymer ?
#
loop_
_entity_poly.entity_id
_entity_poly.type
_entity_poly.pdbx_seq_one_letter_code
_entity_poly.pdbx_strand_id
1 'polypeptide(L)'
;MKRFQILILAIMLASLSACATNSLPSSSTESSVSISVSNPQDFLSELEDMETSQILEELKISDGGYTEDCFSVLSKRLVEFPEDTLCILNHNKLMADTDFEALVTTGIGAELPYIGSAEEKDTLYKYLKSISTDEEYAEIASRILNEWLSESDGS
;
A
#
# COMPACT_ATOMS: atom_id res chain seq x y z
N MET A 1 42.36 -7.32 0.14
CA MET A 1 41.17 -6.80 0.83
C MET A 1 40.52 -5.57 0.16
N LYS A 2 41.21 -4.79 -0.69
CA LYS A 2 40.62 -3.59 -1.36
C LYS A 2 39.72 -3.88 -2.59
N ARG A 3 39.74 -5.09 -3.14
CA ARG A 3 38.97 -5.44 -4.36
C ARG A 3 37.53 -5.93 -4.04
N PHE A 4 37.25 -6.32 -2.83
CA PHE A 4 35.91 -6.78 -2.41
C PHE A 4 34.96 -5.63 -2.05
N GLN A 5 35.49 -4.48 -1.60
CA GLN A 5 34.65 -3.31 -1.27
C GLN A 5 34.09 -2.61 -2.50
N ILE A 6 34.75 -2.72 -3.66
CA ILE A 6 34.29 -2.08 -4.91
C ILE A 6 33.10 -2.86 -5.52
N LEU A 7 33.04 -4.17 -5.28
CA LEU A 7 31.96 -5.01 -5.84
C LEU A 7 30.63 -4.81 -5.09
N ILE A 8 30.70 -4.55 -3.78
CA ILE A 8 29.52 -4.30 -2.95
C ILE A 8 28.91 -2.93 -3.27
N LEU A 9 29.75 -1.94 -3.55
CA LEU A 9 29.30 -0.59 -3.92
C LEU A 9 28.61 -0.54 -5.30
N ALA A 10 28.99 -1.46 -6.21
CA ALA A 10 28.38 -1.54 -7.54
C ALA A 10 27.00 -2.21 -7.57
N ILE A 11 26.70 -3.03 -6.56
CA ILE A 11 25.41 -3.71 -6.44
C ILE A 11 24.37 -2.79 -5.78
N MET A 12 24.80 -1.90 -4.88
CA MET A 12 23.90 -0.92 -4.23
C MET A 12 23.44 0.22 -5.17
N LEU A 13 24.13 0.47 -6.27
CA LEU A 13 23.78 1.52 -7.25
C LEU A 13 22.80 1.05 -8.34
N ALA A 14 22.44 -0.23 -8.38
CA ALA A 14 21.54 -0.78 -9.39
C ALA A 14 20.07 -0.85 -8.95
N SER A 15 19.77 -0.56 -7.69
CA SER A 15 18.40 -0.61 -7.14
C SER A 15 17.65 0.74 -7.15
N LEU A 16 18.27 1.80 -7.68
CA LEU A 16 17.63 3.11 -7.88
C LEU A 16 17.05 3.22 -9.31
N SER A 17 16.19 2.30 -9.71
CA SER A 17 15.59 2.44 -11.03
C SER A 17 14.19 1.90 -11.09
N ALA A 18 13.33 2.84 -11.32
CA ALA A 18 12.04 2.69 -11.98
C ALA A 18 10.78 2.60 -11.11
N CYS A 19 10.50 3.64 -10.34
CA CYS A 19 9.13 4.14 -10.46
C CYS A 19 9.05 4.87 -11.82
N ALA A 20 8.84 4.10 -12.89
CA ALA A 20 8.61 4.66 -14.21
C ALA A 20 7.23 5.35 -14.18
N THR A 21 7.22 6.67 -14.11
CA THR A 21 6.06 7.49 -14.37
C THR A 21 5.62 7.27 -15.82
N ASN A 22 4.77 6.28 -16.06
CA ASN A 22 3.99 6.19 -17.29
C ASN A 22 2.93 7.29 -17.25
N SER A 23 3.32 8.48 -17.69
CA SER A 23 2.37 9.53 -18.05
C SER A 23 1.68 9.12 -19.34
N LEU A 24 0.53 8.46 -19.22
CA LEU A 24 -0.41 8.29 -20.31
C LEU A 24 -1.19 9.60 -20.52
N PRO A 25 -1.49 9.96 -21.79
CA PRO A 25 -2.17 11.20 -22.10
C PRO A 25 -3.61 11.18 -21.59
N SER A 26 -3.98 12.23 -20.88
CA SER A 26 -5.35 12.52 -20.46
C SER A 26 -6.30 12.49 -21.66
N SER A 27 -7.11 11.45 -21.79
CA SER A 27 -8.38 11.52 -22.47
C SER A 27 -9.47 11.58 -21.39
N SER A 28 -9.94 12.79 -21.16
CA SER A 28 -11.13 13.08 -20.37
C SER A 28 -12.33 12.38 -21.00
N THR A 29 -12.75 11.29 -20.39
CA THR A 29 -14.10 10.77 -20.56
C THR A 29 -14.66 10.64 -19.16
N GLU A 30 -15.43 11.64 -18.75
CA GLU A 30 -16.33 11.54 -17.60
C GLU A 30 -17.34 10.44 -17.91
N SER A 31 -17.05 9.23 -17.46
CA SER A 31 -18.04 8.20 -17.27
C SER A 31 -18.24 8.04 -15.77
N SER A 32 -19.24 8.73 -15.26
CA SER A 32 -19.84 8.38 -13.98
C SER A 32 -20.46 6.98 -14.13
N VAL A 33 -19.65 5.96 -13.88
CA VAL A 33 -20.14 4.60 -13.73
C VAL A 33 -20.80 4.52 -12.37
N SER A 34 -22.12 4.68 -12.34
CA SER A 34 -22.92 4.28 -11.19
C SER A 34 -22.90 2.75 -11.14
N ILE A 35 -21.98 2.19 -10.37
CA ILE A 35 -21.87 0.75 -10.14
C ILE A 35 -23.06 0.36 -9.26
N SER A 36 -24.08 -0.24 -9.86
CA SER A 36 -25.14 -0.93 -9.12
C SER A 36 -24.64 -2.33 -8.77
N VAL A 37 -23.85 -2.43 -7.69
CA VAL A 37 -23.37 -3.73 -7.20
C VAL A 37 -24.54 -4.50 -6.61
N SER A 38 -24.92 -5.59 -7.24
CA SER A 38 -26.04 -6.44 -6.85
C SER A 38 -25.67 -7.53 -5.85
N ASN A 39 -24.36 -7.75 -5.59
CA ASN A 39 -23.85 -8.75 -4.65
C ASN A 39 -22.50 -8.29 -4.06
N PRO A 40 -22.29 -8.35 -2.73
CA PRO A 40 -21.01 -7.98 -2.09
C PRO A 40 -19.79 -8.76 -2.62
N GLN A 41 -19.97 -10.00 -3.04
CA GLN A 41 -18.88 -10.80 -3.60
C GLN A 41 -18.40 -10.33 -4.98
N ASP A 42 -19.31 -9.80 -5.80
CA ASP A 42 -18.96 -9.26 -7.12
C ASP A 42 -18.12 -7.99 -6.96
N PHE A 43 -18.41 -7.19 -5.94
CA PHE A 43 -17.70 -5.95 -5.66
C PHE A 43 -16.27 -6.16 -5.18
N LEU A 44 -16.02 -7.09 -4.24
CA LEU A 44 -14.67 -7.39 -3.77
C LEU A 44 -13.77 -7.86 -4.92
N SER A 45 -14.33 -8.67 -5.84
CA SER A 45 -13.63 -9.09 -7.06
C SER A 45 -13.28 -7.92 -7.98
N GLU A 46 -14.17 -6.91 -8.10
CA GLU A 46 -13.88 -5.70 -8.86
C GLU A 46 -12.74 -4.88 -8.23
N LEU A 47 -12.71 -4.74 -6.91
CA LEU A 47 -11.61 -4.07 -6.19
C LEU A 47 -10.27 -4.80 -6.36
N GLU A 48 -10.27 -6.13 -6.34
CA GLU A 48 -9.06 -6.93 -6.56
C GLU A 48 -8.47 -6.74 -7.96
N ASP A 49 -9.28 -6.43 -8.96
CA ASP A 49 -8.85 -6.17 -10.34
C ASP A 49 -8.41 -4.72 -10.58
N MET A 50 -8.75 -3.77 -9.68
CA MET A 50 -8.38 -2.36 -9.81
C MET A 50 -6.89 -2.14 -9.54
N GLU A 51 -6.30 -1.09 -10.11
CA GLU A 51 -4.98 -0.61 -9.71
C GLU A 51 -5.01 -0.01 -8.30
N THR A 52 -3.90 -0.09 -7.55
CA THR A 52 -3.81 0.46 -6.18
C THR A 52 -4.20 1.94 -6.11
N SER A 53 -3.82 2.74 -7.12
CA SER A 53 -4.21 4.15 -7.22
C SER A 53 -5.72 4.36 -7.38
N GLN A 54 -6.40 3.47 -8.09
CA GLN A 54 -7.86 3.51 -8.25
C GLN A 54 -8.58 3.14 -6.96
N ILE A 55 -8.06 2.18 -6.19
CA ILE A 55 -8.61 1.84 -4.87
C ILE A 55 -8.52 3.03 -3.92
N LEU A 56 -7.44 3.82 -3.97
CA LEU A 56 -7.32 5.05 -3.18
C LEU A 56 -8.35 6.12 -3.59
N GLU A 57 -8.67 6.23 -4.87
CA GLU A 57 -9.73 7.12 -5.36
C GLU A 57 -11.10 6.66 -4.86
N GLU A 58 -11.41 5.37 -4.94
CA GLU A 58 -12.63 4.77 -4.41
C GLU A 58 -12.73 4.97 -2.89
N LEU A 59 -11.65 4.73 -2.15
CA LEU A 59 -11.59 4.90 -0.71
C LEU A 59 -11.92 6.35 -0.29
N LYS A 60 -11.50 7.34 -1.07
CA LYS A 60 -11.76 8.76 -0.77
C LYS A 60 -13.24 9.12 -0.82
N ILE A 61 -14.03 8.42 -1.62
CA ILE A 61 -15.47 8.67 -1.80
C ILE A 61 -16.34 7.63 -1.11
N SER A 62 -15.74 6.57 -0.56
CA SER A 62 -16.46 5.46 0.07
C SER A 62 -16.93 5.80 1.48
N ASP A 63 -17.93 5.05 1.95
CA ASP A 63 -18.41 5.08 3.32
C ASP A 63 -18.75 3.65 3.81
N GLY A 64 -18.63 3.43 5.12
CA GLY A 64 -19.05 2.18 5.78
C GLY A 64 -18.29 0.94 5.30
N GLY A 65 -19.01 -0.15 5.01
CA GLY A 65 -18.45 -1.45 4.67
C GLY A 65 -17.56 -1.46 3.41
N TYR A 66 -17.82 -0.52 2.51
CA TYR A 66 -17.00 -0.32 1.31
C TYR A 66 -15.56 0.11 1.63
N THR A 67 -15.41 0.90 2.68
CA THR A 67 -14.12 1.34 3.20
C THR A 67 -13.30 0.16 3.74
N GLU A 68 -13.93 -0.77 4.45
CA GLU A 68 -13.29 -1.99 4.98
C GLU A 68 -12.80 -2.89 3.85
N ASP A 69 -13.59 -3.09 2.79
CA ASP A 69 -13.18 -3.87 1.62
C ASP A 69 -11.96 -3.25 0.91
N CYS A 70 -11.91 -1.92 0.78
CA CYS A 70 -10.75 -1.22 0.24
C CYS A 70 -9.49 -1.46 1.08
N PHE A 71 -9.59 -1.36 2.41
CA PHE A 71 -8.45 -1.64 3.31
C PHE A 71 -7.99 -3.09 3.21
N SER A 72 -8.92 -4.03 3.14
CA SER A 72 -8.59 -5.44 2.99
C SER A 72 -7.78 -5.71 1.72
N VAL A 73 -8.19 -5.14 0.58
CA VAL A 73 -7.47 -5.30 -0.69
C VAL A 73 -6.12 -4.58 -0.67
N LEU A 74 -6.03 -3.36 -0.10
CA LEU A 74 -4.77 -2.65 0.03
C LEU A 74 -3.77 -3.40 0.92
N SER A 75 -4.25 -3.97 2.03
CA SER A 75 -3.44 -4.76 2.97
C SER A 75 -2.95 -6.06 2.33
N LYS A 76 -3.81 -6.74 1.56
CA LYS A 76 -3.42 -7.92 0.78
C LYS A 76 -2.31 -7.59 -0.22
N ARG A 77 -2.43 -6.49 -0.94
CA ARG A 77 -1.39 -6.03 -1.87
C ARG A 77 -0.09 -5.67 -1.17
N LEU A 78 -0.18 -5.07 0.01
CA LEU A 78 1.01 -4.76 0.80
C LEU A 78 1.73 -6.04 1.24
N VAL A 79 1.00 -7.12 1.55
CA VAL A 79 1.59 -8.44 1.87
C VAL A 79 2.24 -9.06 0.63
N GLU A 80 1.56 -9.04 -0.51
CA GLU A 80 2.00 -9.69 -1.75
C GLU A 80 3.09 -8.90 -2.49
N PHE A 81 2.97 -7.56 -2.52
CA PHE A 81 3.82 -6.63 -3.29
C PHE A 81 4.20 -5.40 -2.45
N PRO A 82 4.96 -5.57 -1.35
CA PRO A 82 5.18 -4.50 -0.38
C PRO A 82 5.87 -3.27 -0.97
N GLU A 83 6.90 -3.47 -1.81
CA GLU A 83 7.68 -2.38 -2.40
C GLU A 83 6.83 -1.54 -3.37
N ASP A 84 6.11 -2.21 -4.27
CA ASP A 84 5.26 -1.54 -5.26
C ASP A 84 4.11 -0.79 -4.58
N THR A 85 3.48 -1.42 -3.59
CA THR A 85 2.36 -0.82 -2.85
C THR A 85 2.81 0.42 -2.11
N LEU A 86 3.92 0.36 -1.37
CA LEU A 86 4.45 1.52 -0.66
C LEU A 86 4.90 2.64 -1.60
N CYS A 87 5.50 2.29 -2.73
CA CYS A 87 5.86 3.28 -3.76
C CYS A 87 4.61 4.03 -4.25
N ILE A 88 3.51 3.32 -4.54
CA ILE A 88 2.26 3.96 -4.96
C ILE A 88 1.67 4.81 -3.84
N LEU A 89 1.61 4.33 -2.61
CA LEU A 89 1.14 5.10 -1.47
C LEU A 89 1.95 6.39 -1.30
N ASN A 90 3.27 6.31 -1.31
CA ASN A 90 4.15 7.46 -1.09
C ASN A 90 4.06 8.53 -2.19
N HIS A 91 3.80 8.13 -3.43
CA HIS A 91 3.74 9.05 -4.58
C HIS A 91 2.33 9.47 -5.00
N ASN A 92 1.28 8.90 -4.38
CA ASN A 92 -0.09 9.25 -4.72
C ASN A 92 -0.45 10.64 -4.17
N LYS A 93 -1.02 11.49 -5.04
CA LYS A 93 -1.40 12.87 -4.67
C LYS A 93 -2.45 12.94 -3.56
N LEU A 94 -3.28 11.91 -3.41
CA LEU A 94 -4.28 11.84 -2.35
C LEU A 94 -3.62 11.72 -0.97
N MET A 95 -2.48 11.05 -0.90
CA MET A 95 -1.69 10.88 0.33
C MET A 95 -1.01 12.17 0.80
N ALA A 96 -1.01 13.24 -0.01
CA ALA A 96 -0.58 14.57 0.44
C ALA A 96 -1.58 15.24 1.42
N ASP A 97 -2.80 14.72 1.48
CA ASP A 97 -3.79 15.07 2.51
C ASP A 97 -3.50 14.23 3.76
N THR A 98 -3.04 14.87 4.83
CA THR A 98 -2.60 14.18 6.05
C THR A 98 -3.70 13.40 6.76
N ASP A 99 -4.96 13.83 6.65
CA ASP A 99 -6.10 13.12 7.24
C ASP A 99 -6.41 11.87 6.43
N PHE A 100 -6.33 11.97 5.11
CA PHE A 100 -6.50 10.82 4.22
C PHE A 100 -5.35 9.83 4.33
N GLU A 101 -4.10 10.31 4.40
CA GLU A 101 -2.92 9.47 4.66
C GLU A 101 -3.05 8.70 5.98
N ALA A 102 -3.46 9.40 7.06
CA ALA A 102 -3.68 8.77 8.34
C ALA A 102 -4.79 7.71 8.28
N LEU A 103 -5.90 7.99 7.60
CA LEU A 103 -6.98 7.03 7.37
C LEU A 103 -6.47 5.77 6.65
N VAL A 104 -5.74 5.94 5.54
CA VAL A 104 -5.22 4.82 4.73
C VAL A 104 -4.24 3.97 5.53
N THR A 105 -3.25 4.60 6.18
CA THR A 105 -2.21 3.87 6.91
C THR A 105 -2.76 3.16 8.14
N THR A 106 -3.71 3.78 8.87
CA THR A 106 -4.42 3.16 9.99
C THR A 106 -5.28 1.98 9.51
N GLY A 107 -6.07 2.16 8.46
CA GLY A 107 -6.91 1.09 7.92
C GLY A 107 -6.09 -0.12 7.44
N ILE A 108 -5.00 0.10 6.71
CA ILE A 108 -4.08 -0.97 6.31
C ILE A 108 -3.49 -1.68 7.54
N GLY A 109 -2.99 -0.92 8.52
CA GLY A 109 -2.38 -1.47 9.73
C GLY A 109 -3.35 -2.33 10.54
N ALA A 110 -4.61 -1.91 10.66
CA ALA A 110 -5.67 -2.64 11.37
C ALA A 110 -6.04 -3.97 10.69
N GLU A 111 -5.97 -4.06 9.36
CA GLU A 111 -6.30 -5.27 8.60
C GLU A 111 -5.17 -6.31 8.58
N LEU A 112 -3.90 -5.89 8.68
CA LEU A 112 -2.74 -6.79 8.57
C LEU A 112 -2.74 -8.00 9.52
N PRO A 113 -3.25 -7.92 10.78
CA PRO A 113 -3.34 -9.09 11.65
C PRO A 113 -4.15 -10.24 11.05
N TYR A 114 -5.10 -9.94 10.18
CA TYR A 114 -6.07 -10.89 9.63
C TYR A 114 -5.70 -11.40 8.23
N ILE A 115 -4.69 -10.80 7.58
CA ILE A 115 -4.31 -11.10 6.19
C ILE A 115 -2.97 -11.85 6.12
N GLY A 116 -2.92 -12.83 5.25
CA GLY A 116 -1.73 -13.63 4.98
C GLY A 116 -1.41 -14.68 6.04
N SER A 117 -0.46 -15.53 5.71
CA SER A 117 0.10 -16.54 6.61
C SER A 117 1.04 -15.91 7.65
N ALA A 118 1.36 -16.66 8.69
CA ALA A 118 2.32 -16.22 9.72
C ALA A 118 3.71 -15.90 9.12
N GLU A 119 4.14 -16.64 8.09
CA GLU A 119 5.42 -16.44 7.41
C GLU A 119 5.43 -15.15 6.58
N GLU A 120 4.36 -14.89 5.84
CA GLU A 120 4.19 -13.65 5.06
C GLU A 120 4.15 -12.43 5.98
N LYS A 121 3.41 -12.52 7.08
CA LYS A 121 3.35 -11.46 8.10
C LYS A 121 4.71 -11.18 8.73
N ASP A 122 5.48 -12.20 9.10
CA ASP A 122 6.83 -12.02 9.66
C ASP A 122 7.79 -11.38 8.64
N THR A 123 7.67 -11.76 7.37
CA THR A 123 8.45 -11.19 6.28
C THR A 123 8.10 -9.71 6.08
N LEU A 124 6.81 -9.39 5.98
CA LEU A 124 6.35 -8.01 5.83
C LEU A 124 6.73 -7.14 7.04
N TYR A 125 6.58 -7.67 8.26
CA TYR A 125 6.97 -6.94 9.48
C TYR A 125 8.45 -6.56 9.46
N LYS A 126 9.33 -7.51 9.13
CA LYS A 126 10.78 -7.25 9.02
C LYS A 126 11.08 -6.23 7.94
N TYR A 127 10.39 -6.32 6.80
CA TYR A 127 10.54 -5.37 5.72
C TYR A 127 10.13 -3.96 6.14
N LEU A 128 8.91 -3.76 6.64
CA LEU A 128 8.43 -2.46 7.11
C LEU A 128 9.32 -1.87 8.20
N LYS A 129 9.78 -2.71 9.14
CA LYS A 129 10.72 -2.29 10.19
C LYS A 129 12.06 -1.82 9.62
N SER A 130 12.55 -2.45 8.56
CA SER A 130 13.81 -2.06 7.93
C SER A 130 13.74 -0.70 7.26
N ILE A 131 12.60 -0.38 6.62
CA ILE A 131 12.39 0.88 5.89
C ILE A 131 11.79 2.00 6.75
N SER A 132 11.33 1.70 7.97
CA SER A 132 10.79 2.73 8.88
C SER A 132 11.84 3.75 9.34
N THR A 133 13.11 3.54 9.01
CA THR A 133 14.23 4.48 9.19
C THR A 133 14.73 5.10 7.88
N ASP A 134 14.13 4.74 6.75
CA ASP A 134 14.43 5.30 5.43
C ASP A 134 13.69 6.62 5.26
N GLU A 135 14.40 7.68 4.82
CA GLU A 135 13.79 9.02 4.71
C GLU A 135 12.56 9.04 3.80
N GLU A 136 12.53 8.19 2.77
CA GLU A 136 11.46 8.19 1.77
C GLU A 136 10.17 7.54 2.29
N TYR A 137 10.26 6.41 3.02
CA TYR A 137 9.09 5.61 3.43
C TYR A 137 8.86 5.62 4.94
N ALA A 138 9.71 6.30 5.72
CA ALA A 138 9.72 6.22 7.18
C ALA A 138 8.35 6.53 7.81
N GLU A 139 7.66 7.54 7.33
CA GLU A 139 6.39 7.98 7.91
C GLU A 139 5.28 6.96 7.67
N ILE A 140 5.07 6.55 6.42
CA ILE A 140 4.04 5.57 6.03
C ILE A 140 4.30 4.22 6.70
N ALA A 141 5.53 3.71 6.62
CA ALA A 141 5.89 2.42 7.22
C ALA A 141 5.73 2.42 8.74
N SER A 142 6.13 3.51 9.43
CA SER A 142 6.00 3.63 10.87
C SER A 142 4.54 3.70 11.31
N ARG A 143 3.67 4.41 10.60
CA ARG A 143 2.24 4.50 10.92
C ARG A 143 1.57 3.13 10.77
N ILE A 144 1.79 2.44 9.66
CA ILE A 144 1.25 1.09 9.42
C ILE A 144 1.72 0.12 10.51
N LEU A 145 3.03 0.12 10.84
CA LEU A 145 3.57 -0.75 11.90
C LEU A 145 2.97 -0.47 13.27
N ASN A 146 2.82 0.80 13.66
CA ASN A 146 2.28 1.17 14.95
C ASN A 146 0.85 0.69 15.11
N GLU A 147 0.02 0.86 14.08
CA GLU A 147 -1.35 0.37 14.11
C GLU A 147 -1.41 -1.16 14.15
N TRP A 148 -0.66 -1.83 13.28
CA TRP A 148 -0.57 -3.29 13.29
C TRP A 148 -0.20 -3.87 14.66
N LEU A 149 0.78 -3.26 15.35
CA LEU A 149 1.18 -3.70 16.68
C LEU A 149 0.10 -3.43 17.73
N SER A 150 -0.60 -2.30 17.64
CA SER A 150 -1.67 -1.96 18.58
C SER A 150 -2.83 -2.95 18.52
N GLU A 151 -3.21 -3.39 17.32
CA GLU A 151 -4.24 -4.41 17.12
C GLU A 151 -3.80 -5.81 17.58
N SER A 152 -2.51 -6.13 17.40
CA SER A 152 -1.94 -7.43 17.80
C SER A 152 -1.85 -7.60 19.31
N ASP A 153 -1.63 -6.51 20.06
CA ASP A 153 -1.51 -6.53 21.53
C ASP A 153 -2.88 -6.52 22.24
N GLY A 154 -3.95 -6.16 21.52
CA GLY A 154 -5.32 -6.07 22.05
C GLY A 154 -6.13 -7.38 21.95
N SER A 155 -5.60 -8.40 21.29
CA SER A 155 -6.25 -9.70 21.05
C SER A 155 -5.69 -10.78 21.95
#